data_f6b3466261b4f339371b73f2b2722061
#
_entry.id   f6b3466261b4f339371b73f2b2722061
#
_cell.length_a   1.000
_cell.length_b   1.000
_cell.length_c   1.000
_cell.angle_alpha   90.00
_cell.angle_beta   90.00
_cell.angle_gamma   90.00
#
_symmetry.space_group_name_H-M   'P 1'
#
loop_
_entity.id
_entity.type
_entity.pdbx_description
1 polymer ?
#
loop_
_entity_poly.entity_id
_entity_poly.type
_entity_poly.pdbx_seq_one_letter_code
_entity_poly.pdbx_strand_id
1 'polypeptide(L)'
;GLLCIEFGMSGFTGLFFAIAVGLVIAAATGWLYGLLLNRLKGSEMSVTTYVGFSVVSLMCIAWLVLPFKSPIMKWPLGNGLRTTIGLQTSYRHVLNDFLSFEIFGVTIPTGLLLFFAACCLVVWLFMRSKTGIAMSAAGANPRFAAATGINVDRMRIIGTMLSTMLAGIIVYGQSYGFMQLYQAPRQMGFLAASAILIGGATTSRAKISNVVIGTFLFQGVLTLGMPVANALVPQSTISETLRILISNGIILYALTKSGGANRG
;
A
#
# COMPACT_ATOMS: atom_id res chain seq x y z
N GLY A 1 -7.45 0.44 13.46
CA GLY A 1 -7.89 -0.93 13.83
C GLY A 1 -7.85 -1.19 15.32
N LEU A 2 -6.72 -0.92 15.98
CA LEU A 2 -6.56 -1.13 17.42
C LEU A 2 -7.55 -0.30 18.27
N LEU A 3 -7.72 0.97 17.93
CA LEU A 3 -8.69 1.83 18.60
C LEU A 3 -10.12 1.29 18.43
N CYS A 4 -10.46 0.76 17.28
CA CYS A 4 -11.79 0.18 17.06
C CYS A 4 -12.02 -1.07 17.92
N ILE A 5 -11.00 -1.91 18.09
CA ILE A 5 -11.09 -3.08 18.99
C ILE A 5 -11.26 -2.62 20.43
N GLU A 6 -10.52 -1.59 20.87
CA GLU A 6 -10.60 -1.06 22.24
C GLU A 6 -11.98 -0.44 22.53
N PHE A 7 -12.57 0.25 21.54
CA PHE A 7 -13.93 0.83 21.65
C PHE A 7 -15.04 -0.15 21.29
N GLY A 8 -14.73 -1.41 20.97
CA GLY A 8 -15.73 -2.43 20.63
C GLY A 8 -16.49 -2.16 19.31
N MET A 9 -15.95 -1.32 18.44
CA MET A 9 -16.55 -1.01 17.15
C MET A 9 -16.33 -2.14 16.15
N SER A 10 -17.38 -2.58 15.46
CA SER A 10 -17.34 -3.64 14.47
C SER A 10 -18.10 -3.28 13.19
N GLY A 11 -17.90 -4.04 12.12
CA GLY A 11 -18.60 -3.85 10.85
C GLY A 11 -18.25 -2.55 10.14
N PHE A 12 -19.20 -2.00 9.39
CA PHE A 12 -19.01 -0.78 8.61
C PHE A 12 -18.66 0.45 9.43
N THR A 13 -19.27 0.61 10.59
CA THR A 13 -19.00 1.76 11.48
C THR A 13 -17.55 1.75 11.96
N GLY A 14 -17.05 0.59 12.38
CA GLY A 14 -15.65 0.41 12.74
C GLY A 14 -14.70 0.63 11.56
N LEU A 15 -15.07 0.16 10.38
CA LEU A 15 -14.28 0.36 9.17
C LEU A 15 -14.14 1.85 8.81
N PHE A 16 -15.25 2.60 8.76
CA PHE A 16 -15.22 4.02 8.45
C PHE A 16 -14.47 4.84 9.50
N PHE A 17 -14.63 4.52 10.78
CA PHE A 17 -13.87 5.16 11.85
C PHE A 17 -12.38 4.86 11.73
N ALA A 18 -11.99 3.61 11.47
CA ALA A 18 -10.60 3.22 11.25
C ALA A 18 -9.98 3.95 10.05
N ILE A 19 -10.72 4.08 8.95
CA ILE A 19 -10.30 4.83 7.77
C ILE A 19 -10.10 6.31 8.12
N ALA A 20 -11.06 6.94 8.80
CA ALA A 20 -10.98 8.35 9.17
C ALA A 20 -9.77 8.65 10.06
N VAL A 21 -9.57 7.88 11.13
CA VAL A 21 -8.41 8.02 12.02
C VAL A 21 -7.11 7.71 11.28
N GLY A 22 -7.10 6.66 10.46
CA GLY A 22 -5.97 6.27 9.64
C GLY A 22 -5.56 7.36 8.66
N LEU A 23 -6.52 8.02 8.01
CA LEU A 23 -6.28 9.16 7.10
C LEU A 23 -5.60 10.34 7.80
N VAL A 24 -6.06 10.70 9.01
CA VAL A 24 -5.45 11.81 9.77
C VAL A 24 -4.01 11.48 10.14
N ILE A 25 -3.76 10.27 10.66
CA ILE A 25 -2.40 9.84 11.03
C ILE A 25 -1.52 9.75 9.79
N ALA A 26 -2.01 9.17 8.70
CA ALA A 26 -1.29 9.04 7.45
C ALA A 26 -0.99 10.41 6.80
N ALA A 27 -1.90 11.37 6.89
CA ALA A 27 -1.66 12.73 6.43
C ALA A 27 -0.54 13.42 7.22
N ALA A 28 -0.56 13.30 8.55
CA ALA A 28 0.46 13.88 9.43
C ALA A 28 1.84 13.24 9.18
N THR A 29 1.91 11.91 9.10
CA THR A 29 3.16 11.20 8.81
C THR A 29 3.67 11.48 7.40
N GLY A 30 2.77 11.54 6.41
CA GLY A 30 3.11 11.88 5.03
C GLY A 30 3.61 13.31 4.88
N TRP A 31 3.07 14.25 5.65
CA TRP A 31 3.55 15.64 5.70
C TRP A 31 4.97 15.72 6.28
N LEU A 32 5.20 15.10 7.44
CA LEU A 32 6.53 15.05 8.07
C LEU A 32 7.55 14.39 7.14
N TYR A 33 7.18 13.29 6.51
CA TYR A 33 8.04 12.59 5.56
C TYR A 33 8.33 13.43 4.31
N GLY A 34 7.33 14.13 3.77
CA GLY A 34 7.49 15.05 2.64
C GLY A 34 8.44 16.23 2.97
N LEU A 35 8.36 16.77 4.18
CA LEU A 35 9.31 17.79 4.67
C LEU A 35 10.73 17.25 4.71
N LEU A 36 10.91 16.02 5.21
CA LEU A 36 12.21 15.37 5.27
C LEU A 36 12.79 15.17 3.87
N LEU A 37 12.02 14.65 2.93
CA LEU A 37 12.46 14.45 1.54
C LEU A 37 12.86 15.75 0.84
N ASN A 38 12.15 16.85 1.12
CA ASN A 38 12.51 18.14 0.56
C ASN A 38 13.83 18.72 1.10
N ARG A 39 14.19 18.37 2.34
CA ARG A 39 15.49 18.78 2.91
C ARG A 39 16.67 17.97 2.39
N LEU A 40 16.42 16.72 1.97
CA LEU A 40 17.46 15.75 1.60
C LEU A 40 17.41 15.41 0.10
N LYS A 41 17.26 16.43 -0.74
CA LYS A 41 17.21 16.29 -2.21
C LYS A 41 18.48 15.62 -2.74
N GLY A 42 18.29 14.62 -3.62
CA GLY A 42 19.39 13.87 -4.25
C GLY A 42 19.75 12.56 -3.57
N SER A 43 19.40 12.34 -2.31
CA SER A 43 19.61 11.09 -1.56
C SER A 43 18.30 10.40 -1.15
N GLU A 44 17.22 10.68 -1.88
CA GLU A 44 15.85 10.30 -1.52
C GLU A 44 15.68 8.79 -1.35
N MET A 45 16.31 7.98 -2.18
CA MET A 45 16.20 6.52 -2.13
C MET A 45 16.85 5.94 -0.86
N SER A 46 18.03 6.43 -0.50
CA SER A 46 18.72 6.03 0.73
C SER A 46 17.94 6.46 1.96
N VAL A 47 17.47 7.71 1.97
CA VAL A 47 16.66 8.27 3.06
C VAL A 47 15.37 7.46 3.25
N THR A 48 14.66 7.13 2.17
CA THR A 48 13.44 6.31 2.21
C THR A 48 13.72 4.95 2.86
N THR A 49 14.83 4.32 2.52
CA THR A 49 15.21 3.01 3.08
C THR A 49 15.48 3.10 4.58
N TYR A 50 16.29 4.07 5.01
CA TYR A 50 16.61 4.25 6.44
C TYR A 50 15.39 4.68 7.26
N VAL A 51 14.57 5.58 6.74
CA VAL A 51 13.30 5.98 7.39
C VAL A 51 12.37 4.78 7.54
N GLY A 52 12.27 3.94 6.51
CA GLY A 52 11.48 2.70 6.57
C GLY A 52 11.93 1.78 7.72
N PHE A 53 13.23 1.56 7.89
CA PHE A 53 13.78 0.78 9.02
C PHE A 53 13.51 1.45 10.36
N SER A 54 13.70 2.76 10.44
CA SER A 54 13.49 3.53 11.68
C SER A 54 12.02 3.51 12.11
N VAL A 55 11.09 3.64 11.18
CA VAL A 55 9.64 3.56 11.46
C VAL A 55 9.26 2.18 11.99
N VAL A 56 9.80 1.10 11.40
CA VAL A 56 9.57 -0.25 11.91
C VAL A 56 10.06 -0.39 13.35
N SER A 57 11.26 0.10 13.65
CA SER A 57 11.80 0.07 15.01
C SER A 57 10.96 0.90 15.99
N LEU A 58 10.51 2.08 15.58
CA LEU A 58 9.60 2.92 16.37
C LEU A 58 8.27 2.22 16.65
N MET A 59 7.71 1.54 15.65
CA MET A 59 6.49 0.74 15.82
C MET A 59 6.69 -0.40 16.82
N CYS A 60 7.83 -1.08 16.80
CA CYS A 60 8.14 -2.12 17.79
C CYS A 60 8.19 -1.57 19.21
N ILE A 61 8.80 -0.39 19.41
CA ILE A 61 8.81 0.29 20.72
C ILE A 61 7.41 0.72 21.13
N ALA A 62 6.66 1.34 20.22
CA ALA A 62 5.28 1.77 20.47
C ALA A 62 4.41 0.57 20.91
N TRP A 63 4.61 -0.59 20.34
CA TRP A 63 3.89 -1.81 20.66
C TRP A 63 4.12 -2.30 22.09
N LEU A 64 5.28 -2.03 22.64
CA LEU A 64 5.60 -2.35 24.03
C LEU A 64 4.98 -1.37 25.04
N VAL A 65 4.79 -0.11 24.60
CA VAL A 65 4.43 1.01 25.50
C VAL A 65 2.94 1.39 25.40
N LEU A 66 2.26 1.05 24.32
CA LEU A 66 0.88 1.45 24.08
C LEU A 66 -0.08 0.89 25.15
N PRO A 67 -0.92 1.75 25.79
CA PRO A 67 -1.73 1.40 26.95
C PRO A 67 -3.08 0.74 26.58
N PHE A 68 -3.10 -0.19 25.63
CA PHE A 68 -4.34 -0.90 25.30
C PHE A 68 -4.70 -1.94 26.37
N LYS A 69 -5.97 -2.02 26.72
CA LYS A 69 -6.48 -2.86 27.81
C LYS A 69 -7.11 -4.17 27.33
N SER A 70 -7.51 -4.24 26.06
CA SER A 70 -8.19 -5.41 25.51
C SER A 70 -7.36 -6.69 25.64
N PRO A 71 -7.92 -7.78 26.18
CA PRO A 71 -7.23 -9.06 26.34
C PRO A 71 -6.80 -9.68 24.99
N ILE A 72 -7.49 -9.33 23.89
CA ILE A 72 -7.16 -9.81 22.54
C ILE A 72 -5.82 -9.22 22.07
N MET A 73 -5.49 -8.00 22.52
CA MET A 73 -4.30 -7.27 22.10
C MET A 73 -3.08 -7.51 22.99
N LYS A 74 -3.30 -7.93 24.24
CA LYS A 74 -2.20 -8.15 25.20
C LYS A 74 -1.49 -9.48 24.96
N TRP A 75 -0.18 -9.47 25.18
CA TRP A 75 0.59 -10.70 25.19
C TRP A 75 0.24 -11.52 26.44
N PRO A 76 -0.03 -12.84 26.33
CA PRO A 76 -0.48 -13.66 27.46
C PRO A 76 0.59 -13.89 28.54
N LEU A 77 1.86 -13.74 28.16
CA LEU A 77 3.03 -13.97 29.02
C LEU A 77 3.97 -12.78 28.91
N GLY A 78 3.78 -11.75 29.74
CA GLY A 78 4.67 -10.59 29.79
C GLY A 78 3.98 -9.25 29.48
N ASN A 79 4.79 -8.21 29.28
CA ASN A 79 4.33 -6.85 28.96
C ASN A 79 4.33 -6.63 27.45
N GLY A 80 3.36 -5.86 26.95
CA GLY A 80 3.26 -5.43 25.56
C GLY A 80 2.09 -6.02 24.80
N LEU A 81 1.96 -5.59 23.55
CA LEU A 81 0.93 -6.03 22.63
C LEU A 81 1.40 -7.22 21.78
N ARG A 82 0.46 -8.04 21.36
CA ARG A 82 0.75 -9.13 20.42
C ARG A 82 1.19 -8.57 19.08
N THR A 83 2.23 -9.12 18.49
CA THR A 83 2.72 -8.76 17.14
C THR A 83 1.73 -9.16 16.03
N THR A 84 0.86 -10.13 16.32
CA THR A 84 -0.18 -10.60 15.42
C THR A 84 -1.51 -10.57 16.16
N ILE A 85 -2.50 -9.84 15.63
CA ILE A 85 -3.81 -9.66 16.23
C ILE A 85 -4.87 -10.16 15.25
N GLY A 86 -5.80 -11.00 15.74
CA GLY A 86 -6.95 -11.44 14.98
C GLY A 86 -7.98 -10.31 14.85
N LEU A 87 -8.30 -9.90 13.64
CA LEU A 87 -9.35 -8.92 13.34
C LEU A 87 -10.66 -9.59 12.89
N GLN A 88 -10.76 -10.90 13.09
CA GLN A 88 -11.88 -11.72 12.57
C GLN A 88 -13.24 -11.29 13.06
N THR A 89 -13.33 -10.77 14.29
CA THR A 89 -14.60 -10.32 14.87
C THR A 89 -15.01 -8.92 14.43
N SER A 90 -14.03 -8.06 14.06
CA SER A 90 -14.28 -6.64 13.80
C SER A 90 -14.38 -6.31 12.30
N TYR A 91 -13.56 -6.92 11.45
CA TYR A 91 -13.42 -6.50 10.05
C TYR A 91 -13.44 -7.63 9.03
N ARG A 92 -13.60 -8.89 9.48
CA ARG A 92 -13.59 -10.02 8.54
C ARG A 92 -14.73 -9.88 7.54
N HIS A 93 -14.35 -9.87 6.27
CA HIS A 93 -15.26 -9.89 5.14
C HIS A 93 -16.22 -8.69 5.00
N VAL A 94 -16.08 -7.61 5.78
CA VAL A 94 -17.00 -6.46 5.71
C VAL A 94 -17.17 -5.95 4.28
N LEU A 95 -16.10 -5.79 3.52
CA LEU A 95 -16.16 -5.37 2.12
C LEU A 95 -16.41 -6.54 1.16
N ASN A 96 -15.95 -7.74 1.49
CA ASN A 96 -16.10 -8.89 0.61
C ASN A 96 -17.54 -9.42 0.59
N ASP A 97 -18.23 -9.41 1.76
CA ASP A 97 -19.61 -9.88 1.87
C ASP A 97 -20.61 -8.81 1.43
N PHE A 98 -20.18 -7.55 1.32
CA PHE A 98 -21.03 -6.47 0.85
C PHE A 98 -21.32 -6.62 -0.63
N LEU A 99 -22.60 -6.86 -0.98
CA LEU A 99 -23.07 -7.08 -2.35
C LEU A 99 -22.32 -8.21 -3.08
N SER A 100 -21.81 -9.21 -2.37
CA SER A 100 -21.18 -10.35 -2.99
C SER A 100 -22.23 -11.17 -3.77
N PHE A 101 -21.89 -11.62 -4.98
CA PHE A 101 -22.70 -12.53 -5.76
C PHE A 101 -21.83 -13.64 -6.35
N GLU A 102 -22.44 -14.80 -6.56
CA GLU A 102 -21.76 -15.96 -7.11
C GLU A 102 -22.11 -16.13 -8.59
N ILE A 103 -21.09 -16.26 -9.42
CA ILE A 103 -21.22 -16.62 -10.84
C ILE A 103 -20.37 -17.87 -11.09
N PHE A 104 -20.98 -18.94 -11.58
CA PHE A 104 -20.31 -20.21 -11.87
C PHE A 104 -19.50 -20.79 -10.71
N GLY A 105 -19.97 -20.63 -9.47
CA GLY A 105 -19.25 -21.11 -8.27
C GLY A 105 -18.06 -20.25 -7.83
N VAL A 106 -17.89 -19.07 -8.44
CA VAL A 106 -16.88 -18.08 -8.04
C VAL A 106 -17.57 -16.91 -7.36
N THR A 107 -17.23 -16.65 -6.11
CA THR A 107 -17.71 -15.48 -5.36
C THR A 107 -16.98 -14.23 -5.81
N ILE A 108 -17.71 -13.24 -6.34
CA ILE A 108 -17.17 -11.96 -6.76
C ILE A 108 -17.36 -10.95 -5.62
N PRO A 109 -16.28 -10.43 -5.01
CA PRO A 109 -16.36 -9.47 -3.92
C PRO A 109 -16.65 -8.05 -4.44
N THR A 110 -17.91 -7.79 -4.78
CA THR A 110 -18.32 -6.53 -5.43
C THR A 110 -18.05 -5.31 -4.56
N GLY A 111 -18.22 -5.44 -3.25
CA GLY A 111 -17.93 -4.35 -2.32
C GLY A 111 -16.46 -3.93 -2.34
N LEU A 112 -15.54 -4.89 -2.45
CA LEU A 112 -14.11 -4.61 -2.59
C LEU A 112 -13.80 -3.92 -3.92
N LEU A 113 -14.43 -4.36 -5.01
CA LEU A 113 -14.28 -3.74 -6.34
C LEU A 113 -14.84 -2.32 -6.35
N LEU A 114 -15.99 -2.07 -5.73
CA LEU A 114 -16.57 -0.74 -5.58
C LEU A 114 -15.67 0.17 -4.74
N PHE A 115 -15.11 -0.33 -3.65
CA PHE A 115 -14.15 0.41 -2.83
C PHE A 115 -12.91 0.79 -3.63
N PHE A 116 -12.35 -0.14 -4.40
CA PHE A 116 -11.22 0.14 -5.30
C PHE A 116 -11.59 1.18 -6.36
N ALA A 117 -12.75 1.04 -7.01
CA ALA A 117 -13.24 2.00 -8.00
C ALA A 117 -13.44 3.40 -7.39
N ALA A 118 -13.98 3.48 -6.17
CA ALA A 118 -14.11 4.74 -5.44
C ALA A 118 -12.75 5.39 -5.15
N CYS A 119 -11.76 4.64 -4.72
CA CYS A 119 -10.39 5.14 -4.54
C CYS A 119 -9.79 5.66 -5.86
N CYS A 120 -9.96 4.92 -6.95
CA CYS A 120 -9.51 5.35 -8.28
C CYS A 120 -10.22 6.64 -8.74
N LEU A 121 -11.52 6.75 -8.48
CA LEU A 121 -12.31 7.95 -8.80
C LEU A 121 -11.82 9.16 -8.02
N VAL A 122 -11.57 9.03 -6.72
CA VAL A 122 -11.03 10.10 -5.87
C VAL A 122 -9.68 10.58 -6.39
N VAL A 123 -8.77 9.67 -6.71
CA VAL A 123 -7.47 10.02 -7.30
C VAL A 123 -7.64 10.70 -8.65
N TRP A 124 -8.52 10.20 -9.50
CA TRP A 124 -8.77 10.78 -10.81
C TRP A 124 -9.36 12.20 -10.72
N LEU A 125 -10.33 12.44 -9.82
CA LEU A 125 -10.86 13.77 -9.55
C LEU A 125 -9.80 14.71 -8.99
N PHE A 126 -8.98 14.22 -8.05
CA PHE A 126 -7.87 15.00 -7.50
C PHE A 126 -6.88 15.42 -8.61
N MET A 127 -6.49 14.49 -9.48
CA MET A 127 -5.55 14.79 -10.58
C MET A 127 -6.09 15.81 -11.59
N ARG A 128 -7.42 15.96 -11.69
CA ARG A 128 -8.08 17.00 -12.49
C ARG A 128 -8.22 18.35 -11.78
N SER A 129 -7.97 18.39 -10.49
CA SER A 129 -7.99 19.64 -9.72
C SER A 129 -6.80 20.53 -10.06
N LYS A 130 -6.88 21.83 -9.71
CA LYS A 130 -5.77 22.78 -9.87
C LYS A 130 -4.46 22.26 -9.23
N THR A 131 -4.56 21.67 -8.04
CA THR A 131 -3.42 21.09 -7.31
C THR A 131 -2.86 19.86 -8.02
N GLY A 132 -3.71 18.97 -8.55
CA GLY A 132 -3.27 17.78 -9.28
C GLY A 132 -2.58 18.13 -10.60
N ILE A 133 -3.07 19.12 -11.33
CA ILE A 133 -2.43 19.63 -12.54
C ILE A 133 -1.07 20.26 -12.22
N ALA A 134 -1.00 21.09 -11.17
CA ALA A 134 0.25 21.69 -10.72
C ALA A 134 1.27 20.62 -10.27
N MET A 135 0.81 19.57 -9.58
CA MET A 135 1.64 18.44 -9.17
C MET A 135 2.18 17.67 -10.39
N SER A 136 1.36 17.44 -11.40
CA SER A 136 1.78 16.81 -12.65
C SER A 136 2.82 17.64 -13.40
N ALA A 137 2.63 18.96 -13.47
CA ALA A 137 3.60 19.88 -14.07
C ALA A 137 4.92 19.90 -13.32
N ALA A 138 4.88 19.94 -11.98
CA ALA A 138 6.05 19.87 -11.12
C ALA A 138 6.83 18.54 -11.26
N GLY A 139 6.13 17.44 -11.48
CA GLY A 139 6.74 16.12 -11.73
C GLY A 139 7.36 15.98 -13.12
N ALA A 140 6.72 16.57 -14.14
CA ALA A 140 7.22 16.50 -15.52
C ALA A 140 8.48 17.36 -15.75
N ASN A 141 8.46 18.61 -15.28
CA ASN A 141 9.61 19.51 -15.36
C ASN A 141 9.63 20.48 -14.17
N PRO A 142 10.38 20.15 -13.10
CA PRO A 142 10.42 20.98 -11.89
C PRO A 142 10.94 22.40 -12.14
N ARG A 143 11.91 22.57 -13.05
CA ARG A 143 12.47 23.89 -13.38
C ARG A 143 11.47 24.78 -14.06
N PHE A 144 10.75 24.25 -15.05
CA PHE A 144 9.68 24.97 -15.75
C PHE A 144 8.54 25.31 -14.79
N ALA A 145 8.10 24.35 -13.97
CA ALA A 145 7.04 24.59 -12.99
C ALA A 145 7.42 25.69 -11.99
N ALA A 146 8.66 25.72 -11.52
CA ALA A 146 9.14 26.80 -10.65
C ALA A 146 9.15 28.15 -11.36
N ALA A 147 9.56 28.22 -12.63
CA ALA A 147 9.55 29.45 -13.43
C ALA A 147 8.14 30.01 -13.66
N THR A 148 7.11 29.14 -13.69
CA THR A 148 5.69 29.52 -13.79
C THR A 148 5.03 29.85 -12.44
N GLY A 149 5.81 29.89 -11.34
CA GLY A 149 5.32 30.24 -10.00
C GLY A 149 4.75 29.07 -9.19
N ILE A 150 4.86 27.83 -9.69
CA ILE A 150 4.42 26.65 -8.95
C ILE A 150 5.49 26.28 -7.88
N ASN A 151 5.06 26.20 -6.62
CA ASN A 151 5.94 25.74 -5.55
C ASN A 151 6.13 24.22 -5.60
N VAL A 152 7.23 23.78 -6.22
CA VAL A 152 7.56 22.36 -6.44
C VAL A 152 7.67 21.61 -5.12
N ASP A 153 8.28 22.19 -4.10
CA ASP A 153 8.45 21.54 -2.79
C ASP A 153 7.11 21.28 -2.10
N ARG A 154 6.17 22.23 -2.23
CA ARG A 154 4.79 22.05 -1.73
C ARG A 154 4.06 20.94 -2.49
N MET A 155 4.23 20.85 -3.79
CA MET A 155 3.63 19.79 -4.61
C MET A 155 4.18 18.41 -4.24
N ARG A 156 5.47 18.30 -3.95
CA ARG A 156 6.09 17.06 -3.47
C ARG A 156 5.52 16.62 -2.12
N ILE A 157 5.35 17.53 -1.17
CA ILE A 157 4.72 17.24 0.12
C ILE A 157 3.29 16.72 -0.06
N ILE A 158 2.49 17.39 -0.88
CA ILE A 158 1.09 16.98 -1.15
C ILE A 158 1.05 15.59 -1.78
N GLY A 159 1.93 15.31 -2.75
CA GLY A 159 2.03 13.99 -3.38
C GLY A 159 2.40 12.90 -2.38
N THR A 160 3.35 13.16 -1.49
CA THR A 160 3.76 12.22 -0.43
C THR A 160 2.62 11.98 0.57
N MET A 161 1.92 13.04 1.00
CA MET A 161 0.75 12.92 1.87
C MET A 161 -0.34 12.07 1.22
N LEU A 162 -0.69 12.34 -0.03
CA LEU A 162 -1.72 11.60 -0.76
C LEU A 162 -1.36 10.12 -0.89
N SER A 163 -0.11 9.82 -1.23
CA SER A 163 0.39 8.45 -1.31
C SER A 163 0.30 7.71 0.02
N THR A 164 0.69 8.35 1.13
CA THR A 164 0.63 7.77 2.47
C THR A 164 -0.82 7.56 2.93
N MET A 165 -1.71 8.51 2.63
CA MET A 165 -3.14 8.39 2.93
C MET A 165 -3.78 7.22 2.18
N LEU A 166 -3.50 7.08 0.89
CA LEU A 166 -4.01 5.96 0.08
C LEU A 166 -3.49 4.62 0.58
N ALA A 167 -2.20 4.52 0.93
CA ALA A 167 -1.64 3.31 1.53
C ALA A 167 -2.33 2.94 2.85
N GLY A 168 -2.63 3.92 3.70
CA GLY A 168 -3.38 3.72 4.95
C GLY A 168 -4.79 3.19 4.73
N ILE A 169 -5.51 3.66 3.71
CA ILE A 169 -6.86 3.20 3.38
C ILE A 169 -6.86 1.76 2.86
N ILE A 170 -5.90 1.41 2.00
CA ILE A 170 -5.84 0.09 1.35
C ILE A 170 -5.70 -1.04 2.37
N VAL A 171 -4.96 -0.81 3.45
CA VAL A 171 -4.80 -1.81 4.52
C VAL A 171 -6.15 -2.22 5.11
N TYR A 172 -7.10 -1.30 5.22
CA TYR A 172 -8.45 -1.61 5.74
C TYR A 172 -9.39 -2.20 4.68
N GLY A 173 -9.12 -1.95 3.41
CA GLY A 173 -9.89 -2.54 2.30
C GLY A 173 -9.67 -4.03 2.13
N GLN A 174 -8.56 -4.56 2.62
CA GLN A 174 -8.31 -5.99 2.59
C GLN A 174 -8.92 -6.66 3.83
N SER A 175 -9.66 -7.73 3.61
CA SER A 175 -10.24 -8.54 4.69
C SER A 175 -9.17 -9.36 5.39
N TYR A 176 -8.31 -8.72 6.17
CA TYR A 176 -7.32 -9.44 6.96
C TYR A 176 -7.99 -10.18 8.12
N GLY A 177 -7.86 -11.49 8.14
CA GLY A 177 -8.22 -12.29 9.31
C GLY A 177 -7.30 -12.02 10.50
N PHE A 178 -6.14 -11.41 10.26
CA PHE A 178 -5.16 -11.01 11.28
C PHE A 178 -4.34 -9.82 10.78
N MET A 179 -3.87 -9.00 11.70
CA MET A 179 -2.97 -7.90 11.42
C MET A 179 -1.54 -8.30 11.83
N GLN A 180 -0.63 -8.32 10.86
CA GLN A 180 0.81 -8.39 11.12
C GLN A 180 1.42 -7.00 11.09
N LEU A 181 2.24 -6.67 12.11
CA LEU A 181 2.65 -5.32 12.34
C LEU A 181 3.64 -4.73 11.38
N TYR A 182 4.68 -5.44 10.97
CA TYR A 182 5.82 -4.78 10.37
C TYR A 182 6.37 -5.41 9.08
N GLN A 183 6.15 -6.67 8.84
CA GLN A 183 6.71 -7.32 7.65
C GLN A 183 5.80 -7.19 6.41
N ALA A 184 4.51 -7.35 6.59
CA ALA A 184 3.55 -7.32 5.49
C ALA A 184 3.52 -5.98 4.73
N PRO A 185 3.46 -4.79 5.36
CA PRO A 185 3.45 -3.53 4.63
C PRO A 185 4.69 -3.28 3.79
N ARG A 186 5.87 -3.71 4.27
CA ARG A 186 7.13 -3.56 3.54
C ARG A 186 7.16 -4.41 2.27
N GLN A 187 6.74 -5.65 2.35
CA GLN A 187 6.66 -6.54 1.19
C GLN A 187 5.64 -6.04 0.17
N MET A 188 4.48 -5.56 0.61
CA MET A 188 3.44 -5.02 -0.26
C MET A 188 3.91 -3.81 -1.07
N GLY A 189 4.74 -2.95 -0.50
CA GLY A 189 5.27 -1.77 -1.20
C GLY A 189 6.10 -2.16 -2.43
N PHE A 190 6.97 -3.15 -2.31
CA PHE A 190 7.78 -3.65 -3.44
C PHE A 190 6.91 -4.32 -4.51
N LEU A 191 5.95 -5.15 -4.10
CA LEU A 191 5.02 -5.81 -5.02
C LEU A 191 4.17 -4.79 -5.80
N ALA A 192 3.66 -3.77 -5.12
CA ALA A 192 2.88 -2.71 -5.74
C ALA A 192 3.70 -1.90 -6.75
N ALA A 193 4.94 -1.51 -6.40
CA ALA A 193 5.84 -0.80 -7.32
C ALA A 193 6.14 -1.64 -8.58
N SER A 194 6.39 -2.93 -8.40
CA SER A 194 6.65 -3.84 -9.51
C SER A 194 5.44 -4.03 -10.42
N ALA A 195 4.24 -4.15 -9.84
CA ALA A 195 3.00 -4.24 -10.59
C ALA A 195 2.79 -3.01 -11.49
N ILE A 196 2.99 -1.81 -10.96
CA ILE A 196 2.83 -0.56 -11.72
C ILE A 196 3.83 -0.47 -12.88
N LEU A 197 5.08 -0.89 -12.67
CA LEU A 197 6.11 -0.91 -13.71
C LEU A 197 5.80 -1.92 -14.82
N ILE A 198 5.30 -3.10 -14.48
CA ILE A 198 4.82 -4.10 -15.44
C ILE A 198 3.65 -3.56 -16.27
N GLY A 199 2.78 -2.76 -15.64
CA GLY A 199 1.70 -2.07 -16.33
C GLY A 199 2.14 -0.96 -17.29
N GLY A 200 3.44 -0.74 -17.46
CA GLY A 200 4.00 0.24 -18.40
C GLY A 200 4.13 1.65 -17.83
N ALA A 201 4.09 1.82 -16.51
CA ALA A 201 4.45 3.09 -15.89
C ALA A 201 5.96 3.31 -15.98
N THR A 202 6.36 4.56 -16.12
CA THR A 202 7.75 5.00 -16.08
C THR A 202 7.97 5.93 -14.90
N THR A 203 9.22 6.23 -14.57
CA THR A 203 9.56 7.19 -13.50
C THR A 203 9.00 8.61 -13.75
N SER A 204 8.74 8.95 -15.02
CA SER A 204 8.20 10.26 -15.43
C SER A 204 6.70 10.26 -15.71
N ARG A 205 6.09 9.11 -15.97
CA ARG A 205 4.67 9.00 -16.31
C ARG A 205 4.04 7.75 -15.73
N ALA A 206 2.99 7.95 -14.94
CA ALA A 206 2.11 6.88 -14.45
C ALA A 206 0.65 7.29 -14.65
N LYS A 207 -0.18 6.36 -15.11
CA LYS A 207 -1.62 6.54 -15.29
C LYS A 207 -2.35 5.50 -14.43
N ILE A 208 -3.59 5.78 -14.07
CA ILE A 208 -4.45 4.81 -13.35
C ILE A 208 -4.59 3.51 -14.14
N SER A 209 -4.68 3.59 -15.47
CA SER A 209 -4.71 2.40 -16.34
C SER A 209 -3.46 1.49 -16.18
N ASN A 210 -2.28 2.09 -16.00
CA ASN A 210 -1.06 1.32 -15.74
C ASN A 210 -1.15 0.55 -14.42
N VAL A 211 -1.77 1.15 -13.40
CA VAL A 211 -2.00 0.49 -12.09
C VAL A 211 -2.93 -0.69 -12.27
N VAL A 212 -4.08 -0.51 -12.93
CA VAL A 212 -5.09 -1.57 -13.11
C VAL A 212 -4.53 -2.74 -13.92
N ILE A 213 -3.95 -2.44 -15.10
CA ILE A 213 -3.40 -3.46 -16.00
C ILE A 213 -2.21 -4.16 -15.32
N GLY A 214 -1.31 -3.39 -14.71
CA GLY A 214 -0.14 -3.92 -14.06
C GLY A 214 -0.45 -4.83 -12.88
N THR A 215 -1.40 -4.44 -12.05
CA THR A 215 -1.86 -5.27 -10.92
C THR A 215 -2.50 -6.56 -11.40
N PHE A 216 -3.34 -6.49 -12.44
CA PHE A 216 -3.97 -7.67 -13.02
C PHE A 216 -2.94 -8.64 -13.60
N LEU A 217 -1.99 -8.15 -14.39
CA LEU A 217 -0.93 -8.97 -14.98
C LEU A 217 -0.01 -9.56 -13.90
N PHE A 218 0.43 -8.75 -12.96
CA PHE A 218 1.33 -9.19 -11.89
C PHE A 218 0.68 -10.24 -11.00
N GLN A 219 -0.56 -9.98 -10.55
CA GLN A 219 -1.31 -10.93 -9.72
C GLN A 219 -1.65 -12.20 -10.50
N GLY A 220 -1.98 -12.09 -11.78
CA GLY A 220 -2.19 -13.23 -12.67
C GLY A 220 -0.98 -14.14 -12.74
N VAL A 221 0.21 -13.57 -12.93
CA VAL A 221 1.46 -14.36 -12.94
C VAL A 221 1.74 -15.01 -11.60
N LEU A 222 1.54 -14.29 -10.47
CA LEU A 222 1.73 -14.87 -9.15
C LEU A 222 0.74 -16.01 -8.85
N THR A 223 -0.52 -15.84 -9.24
CA THR A 223 -1.57 -16.83 -9.01
C THR A 223 -1.37 -18.09 -9.87
N LEU A 224 -1.00 -17.91 -11.13
CA LEU A 224 -0.74 -19.03 -12.05
C LEU A 224 0.62 -19.70 -11.79
N GLY A 225 1.56 -18.97 -11.23
CA GLY A 225 2.90 -19.48 -10.93
C GLY A 225 2.90 -20.63 -9.94
N MET A 226 2.02 -20.61 -8.92
CA MET A 226 1.94 -21.69 -7.93
C MET A 226 1.47 -23.03 -8.50
N PRO A 227 0.33 -23.13 -9.23
CA PRO A 227 -0.10 -24.37 -9.87
C PRO A 227 0.94 -24.91 -10.85
N VAL A 228 1.57 -24.05 -11.63
CA VAL A 228 2.62 -24.46 -12.58
C VAL A 228 3.86 -24.98 -11.84
N ALA A 229 4.31 -24.29 -10.80
CA ALA A 229 5.43 -24.75 -9.99
C ALA A 229 5.15 -26.10 -9.31
N ASN A 230 3.94 -26.30 -8.79
CA ASN A 230 3.50 -27.55 -8.18
C ASN A 230 3.39 -28.70 -9.18
N ALA A 231 3.01 -28.41 -10.43
CA ALA A 231 2.95 -29.40 -11.50
C ALA A 231 4.35 -29.86 -11.95
N LEU A 232 5.33 -28.94 -11.94
CA LEU A 232 6.71 -29.24 -12.32
C LEU A 232 7.49 -29.95 -11.21
N VAL A 233 7.26 -29.57 -9.97
CA VAL A 233 7.98 -30.08 -8.79
C VAL A 233 7.00 -30.31 -7.64
N PRO A 234 6.54 -31.54 -7.41
CA PRO A 234 5.50 -31.84 -6.42
C PRO A 234 5.90 -31.65 -4.93
N GLN A 235 7.10 -31.14 -4.64
CA GLN A 235 7.55 -30.89 -3.28
C GLN A 235 7.21 -29.46 -2.85
N SER A 236 6.41 -29.31 -1.80
CA SER A 236 5.87 -28.04 -1.33
C SER A 236 6.92 -26.95 -1.02
N THR A 237 8.07 -27.34 -0.48
CA THR A 237 9.16 -26.40 -0.14
C THR A 237 9.82 -25.80 -1.39
N ILE A 238 10.00 -26.59 -2.44
CA ILE A 238 10.61 -26.14 -3.70
C ILE A 238 9.63 -25.24 -4.45
N SER A 239 8.34 -25.54 -4.42
CA SER A 239 7.30 -24.71 -5.05
C SER A 239 7.26 -23.30 -4.47
N GLU A 240 7.38 -23.14 -3.16
CA GLU A 240 7.42 -21.82 -2.51
C GLU A 240 8.70 -21.05 -2.87
N THR A 241 9.84 -21.74 -2.93
CA THR A 241 11.10 -21.15 -3.37
C THR A 241 11.04 -20.70 -4.83
N LEU A 242 10.44 -21.49 -5.72
CA LEU A 242 10.21 -21.13 -7.12
C LEU A 242 9.30 -19.91 -7.23
N ARG A 243 8.24 -19.83 -6.44
CA ARG A 243 7.36 -18.64 -6.40
C ARG A 243 8.13 -17.38 -6.06
N ILE A 244 8.99 -17.44 -5.04
CA ILE A 244 9.84 -16.31 -4.62
C ILE A 244 10.82 -15.92 -5.73
N LEU A 245 11.45 -16.90 -6.37
CA LEU A 245 12.37 -16.67 -7.49
C LEU A 245 11.67 -16.02 -8.70
N ILE A 246 10.50 -16.53 -9.08
CA ILE A 246 9.70 -15.96 -10.17
C ILE A 246 9.28 -14.52 -9.82
N SER A 247 8.78 -14.28 -8.61
CA SER A 247 8.38 -12.96 -8.15
C SER A 247 9.55 -11.96 -8.21
N ASN A 248 10.70 -12.34 -7.65
CA ASN A 248 11.89 -11.48 -7.66
C ASN A 248 12.46 -11.29 -9.08
N GLY A 249 12.41 -12.31 -9.94
CA GLY A 249 12.82 -12.22 -11.33
C GLY A 249 11.96 -11.23 -12.12
N ILE A 250 10.64 -11.24 -11.91
CA ILE A 250 9.71 -10.28 -12.52
C ILE A 250 9.99 -8.86 -12.04
N ILE A 251 10.26 -8.69 -10.74
CA ILE A 251 10.64 -7.39 -10.17
C ILE A 251 11.93 -6.87 -10.82
N LEU A 252 12.94 -7.71 -10.91
CA LEU A 252 14.21 -7.35 -11.53
C LEU A 252 14.03 -6.98 -13.00
N TYR A 253 13.27 -7.76 -13.76
CA TYR A 253 12.96 -7.47 -15.16
C TYR A 253 12.22 -6.13 -15.32
N ALA A 254 11.22 -5.86 -14.48
CA ALA A 254 10.47 -4.60 -14.52
C ALA A 254 11.38 -3.39 -14.23
N LEU A 255 12.27 -3.51 -13.24
CA LEU A 255 13.24 -2.46 -12.89
C LEU A 255 14.27 -2.21 -14.00
N THR A 256 14.80 -3.25 -14.63
CA THR A 256 15.78 -3.11 -15.73
C THR A 256 15.16 -2.46 -16.96
N LYS A 257 13.92 -2.83 -17.29
CA LYS A 257 13.19 -2.23 -18.41
C LYS A 257 12.88 -0.75 -18.17
N SER A 258 12.50 -0.37 -16.96
CA SER A 258 12.24 1.02 -16.62
C SER A 258 13.52 1.88 -16.57
N GLY A 259 14.64 1.30 -16.16
CA GLY A 259 15.95 1.96 -16.15
C GLY A 259 16.57 2.14 -17.55
N GLY A 260 16.25 1.27 -18.50
CA GLY A 260 16.69 1.37 -19.89
C GLY A 260 16.00 2.47 -20.70
N ALA A 261 14.75 2.79 -20.37
CA ALA A 261 13.99 3.85 -21.05
C ALA A 261 14.51 5.28 -20.77
N ASN A 262 15.39 5.46 -19.80
CA ASN A 262 16.00 6.75 -19.46
C ASN A 262 17.36 7.00 -20.15
N ARG A 263 17.83 6.11 -21.03
CA ARG A 263 19.12 6.23 -21.73
C ARG A 263 19.00 6.49 -23.23
N GLY A 264 17.81 6.81 -23.70
CA GLY A 264 17.54 7.22 -25.09
C GLY A 264 17.09 8.67 -25.20
#